data_ce1f7a851ff4a5cb565c1585b9b8001b
#
_entry.id   ce1f7a851ff4a5cb565c1585b9b8001b
#
_cell.length_a   1.000
_cell.length_b   1.000
_cell.length_c   1.000
_cell.angle_alpha   90.00
_cell.angle_beta   90.00
_cell.angle_gamma   90.00
#
_symmetry.space_group_name_H-M   'P 1'
#
loop_
_entity.id
_entity.type
_entity.pdbx_description
1 polymer ?
#
loop_
_entity_poly.entity_id
_entity_poly.type
_entity_poly.pdbx_seq_one_letter_code
_entity_poly.pdbx_strand_id
1 'polypeptide(L)'
;MFTDEQFEQLEQEEHSSAEEALAISLLALGLSHDEIERIIRDFYQKYGKDGVVTYQAARKWVSDKDHRKRLTVLFSNIGDSFDAAFIKLQEDFETHLREVILMELEFFDLLDGNIDVDEILNLVWGVDGLNWEQRLLAYQDKWASVICNDLKISLLKRDSIANVLKDLEKRYVSMEKILWRLYVTETTAVGSLARKQIFKELGIQKYQFYAGEDERTCEHCDSLHGSIFPITAYEVGVTASPIHAHCRCWEVPIID
;
A
#
# COMPACT_ATOMS: atom_id res chain seq x y z
N MET A 1 -21.79 -21.30 16.81
CA MET A 1 -21.63 -21.67 15.38
C MET A 1 -21.71 -20.36 14.62
N PHE A 2 -20.67 -20.01 13.90
CA PHE A 2 -20.61 -18.75 13.13
C PHE A 2 -21.47 -18.87 11.87
N THR A 3 -22.09 -17.79 11.44
CA THR A 3 -22.90 -17.73 10.21
C THR A 3 -22.14 -17.04 9.09
N ASP A 4 -22.52 -17.30 7.84
CA ASP A 4 -21.92 -16.61 6.67
C ASP A 4 -22.08 -15.10 6.77
N GLU A 5 -23.23 -14.60 7.29
CA GLU A 5 -23.49 -13.18 7.53
C GLU A 5 -22.49 -12.54 8.52
N GLN A 6 -22.04 -13.30 9.55
CA GLN A 6 -21.05 -12.82 10.51
C GLN A 6 -19.66 -12.69 9.88
N PHE A 7 -19.28 -13.62 8.99
CA PHE A 7 -18.04 -13.52 8.24
C PHE A 7 -18.07 -12.38 7.23
N GLU A 8 -19.18 -12.18 6.52
CA GLU A 8 -19.36 -11.06 5.63
C GLU A 8 -19.25 -9.72 6.37
N GLN A 9 -19.84 -9.62 7.57
CA GLN A 9 -19.73 -8.44 8.41
C GLN A 9 -18.29 -8.18 8.84
N LEU A 10 -17.55 -9.18 9.28
CA LEU A 10 -16.14 -9.06 9.65
C LEU A 10 -15.30 -8.53 8.48
N GLU A 11 -15.45 -9.09 7.29
CA GLU A 11 -14.78 -8.61 6.08
C GLU A 11 -15.11 -7.16 5.74
N GLN A 12 -16.38 -6.75 5.94
CA GLN A 12 -16.79 -5.36 5.72
C GLN A 12 -16.14 -4.42 6.74
N GLU A 13 -16.03 -4.82 8.00
CA GLU A 13 -15.35 -4.08 9.06
C GLU A 13 -13.86 -3.94 8.77
N GLU A 14 -13.18 -5.00 8.35
CA GLU A 14 -11.76 -4.98 7.93
C GLU A 14 -11.53 -4.04 6.75
N HIS A 15 -12.37 -4.10 5.73
CA HIS A 15 -12.29 -3.19 4.58
C HIS A 15 -12.52 -1.72 4.98
N SER A 16 -13.51 -1.45 5.84
CA SER A 16 -13.77 -0.09 6.33
C SER A 16 -12.59 0.45 7.15
N SER A 17 -12.00 -0.38 8.00
CA SER A 17 -10.83 0.00 8.79
C SER A 17 -9.60 0.27 7.91
N ALA A 18 -9.43 -0.46 6.79
CA ALA A 18 -8.38 -0.17 5.80
C ALA A 18 -8.54 1.20 5.14
N GLU A 19 -9.77 1.61 4.83
CA GLU A 19 -10.05 2.94 4.26
C GLU A 19 -9.74 4.06 5.27
N GLU A 20 -10.09 3.87 6.54
CA GLU A 20 -9.79 4.83 7.61
C GLU A 20 -8.28 4.94 7.87
N ALA A 21 -7.57 3.82 7.98
CA ALA A 21 -6.12 3.80 8.16
C ALA A 21 -5.39 4.45 6.98
N LEU A 22 -5.83 4.19 5.75
CA LEU A 22 -5.29 4.85 4.57
C LEU A 22 -5.53 6.36 4.62
N ALA A 23 -6.71 6.82 5.02
CA ALA A 23 -7.00 8.26 5.11
C ALA A 23 -6.04 8.97 6.06
N ILE A 24 -5.69 8.35 7.18
CA ILE A 24 -4.68 8.86 8.13
C ILE A 24 -3.29 8.91 7.46
N SER A 25 -2.88 7.82 6.82
CA SER A 25 -1.58 7.72 6.14
C SER A 25 -1.43 8.72 4.97
N LEU A 26 -2.52 9.02 4.25
CA LEU A 26 -2.52 10.01 3.17
C LEU A 26 -2.25 11.44 3.67
N LEU A 27 -2.49 11.75 4.94
CA LEU A 27 -2.08 13.03 5.53
C LEU A 27 -0.56 13.19 5.52
N ALA A 28 0.19 12.15 5.85
CA ALA A 28 1.65 12.20 5.79
C ALA A 28 2.16 12.35 4.36
N LEU A 29 1.52 11.68 3.40
CA LEU A 29 1.84 11.84 1.97
C LEU A 29 1.50 13.26 1.48
N GLY A 30 0.39 13.85 1.90
CA GLY A 30 0.01 15.23 1.61
C GLY A 30 1.02 16.25 2.15
N LEU A 31 1.51 16.07 3.38
CA LEU A 31 2.56 16.91 3.94
C LEU A 31 3.87 16.81 3.13
N SER A 32 4.21 15.62 2.65
CA SER A 32 5.35 15.43 1.74
C SER A 32 5.12 16.14 0.40
N HIS A 33 3.91 16.10 -0.16
CA HIS A 33 3.56 16.84 -1.37
C HIS A 33 3.78 18.34 -1.21
N ASP A 34 3.26 18.95 -0.15
CA ASP A 34 3.38 20.37 0.13
C ASP A 34 4.85 20.78 0.30
N GLU A 35 5.63 19.97 1.00
CA GLU A 35 7.06 20.21 1.19
C GLU A 35 7.84 20.12 -0.14
N ILE A 36 7.57 19.11 -0.97
CA ILE A 36 8.20 18.96 -2.29
C ILE A 36 7.79 20.10 -3.22
N GLU A 37 6.52 20.49 -3.20
CA GLU A 37 6.06 21.68 -3.94
C GLU A 37 6.82 22.93 -3.51
N ARG A 38 6.99 23.14 -2.20
CA ARG A 38 7.76 24.27 -1.64
C ARG A 38 9.22 24.23 -2.13
N ILE A 39 9.86 23.07 -2.05
CA ILE A 39 11.25 22.87 -2.51
C ILE A 39 11.40 23.23 -4.00
N ILE A 40 10.44 22.78 -4.83
CA ILE A 40 10.43 23.10 -6.26
C ILE A 40 10.21 24.59 -6.50
N ARG A 41 9.27 25.22 -5.80
CA ARG A 41 9.00 26.67 -5.91
C ARG A 41 10.22 27.50 -5.54
N ASP A 42 10.87 27.21 -4.43
CA ASP A 42 12.10 27.89 -3.97
C ASP A 42 13.22 27.75 -5.01
N PHE A 43 13.36 26.57 -5.60
CA PHE A 43 14.34 26.33 -6.64
C PHE A 43 14.07 27.16 -7.90
N TYR A 44 12.81 27.20 -8.38
CA TYR A 44 12.43 28.01 -9.55
C TYR A 44 12.54 29.51 -9.26
N GLN A 45 12.20 29.96 -8.06
CA GLN A 45 12.38 31.36 -7.65
C GLN A 45 13.85 31.77 -7.67
N LYS A 46 14.73 30.90 -7.20
CA LYS A 46 16.17 31.22 -7.08
C LYS A 46 16.92 31.14 -8.40
N TYR A 47 16.52 30.25 -9.30
CA TYR A 47 17.28 29.94 -10.52
C TYR A 47 16.50 30.17 -11.82
N GLY A 48 15.23 30.46 -11.74
CA GLY A 48 14.36 30.74 -12.85
C GLY A 48 14.27 32.25 -13.18
N LYS A 49 13.75 32.52 -14.35
CA LYS A 49 13.31 33.84 -14.77
C LYS A 49 11.94 33.66 -15.46
N ASP A 50 10.96 34.48 -15.05
CA ASP A 50 9.60 34.42 -15.59
C ASP A 50 8.96 33.03 -15.45
N GLY A 51 9.21 32.34 -14.32
CA GLY A 51 8.66 31.02 -14.02
C GLY A 51 9.30 29.86 -14.80
N VAL A 52 10.41 30.09 -15.48
CA VAL A 52 11.12 29.08 -16.28
C VAL A 52 12.61 29.08 -15.91
N VAL A 53 13.21 27.92 -15.77
CA VAL A 53 14.66 27.80 -15.63
C VAL A 53 15.29 27.92 -17.03
N THR A 54 16.22 28.86 -17.22
CA THR A 54 16.78 29.14 -18.54
C THR A 54 17.65 27.97 -19.05
N TYR A 55 17.67 27.79 -20.38
CA TYR A 55 18.48 26.73 -21.03
C TYR A 55 19.97 26.85 -20.70
N GLN A 56 20.50 28.08 -20.57
CA GLN A 56 21.90 28.28 -20.18
C GLN A 56 22.15 27.80 -18.75
N ALA A 57 21.20 28.04 -17.82
CA ALA A 57 21.27 27.51 -16.48
C ALA A 57 21.14 25.99 -16.48
N ALA A 58 20.17 25.41 -17.20
CA ALA A 58 19.96 23.97 -17.30
C ALA A 58 21.18 23.26 -17.92
N ARG A 59 21.77 23.81 -18.97
CA ARG A 59 22.95 23.24 -19.62
C ARG A 59 24.21 23.38 -18.78
N LYS A 60 24.41 24.51 -18.08
CA LYS A 60 25.46 24.69 -17.08
C LYS A 60 25.30 23.65 -15.94
N TRP A 61 24.10 23.31 -15.55
CA TRP A 61 23.83 22.38 -14.47
C TRP A 61 24.22 20.94 -14.77
N VAL A 62 24.17 20.53 -16.04
CA VAL A 62 24.63 19.21 -16.46
C VAL A 62 26.16 19.16 -16.60
N SER A 63 26.82 20.27 -16.92
CA SER A 63 28.26 20.35 -17.20
C SER A 63 29.09 20.96 -16.07
N ASP A 64 28.51 21.80 -15.20
CA ASP A 64 29.21 22.52 -14.15
C ASP A 64 29.11 21.75 -12.81
N LYS A 65 30.25 21.62 -12.12
CA LYS A 65 30.37 20.91 -10.83
C LYS A 65 29.47 21.51 -9.74
N ASP A 66 29.35 22.82 -9.68
CA ASP A 66 28.55 23.52 -8.67
C ASP A 66 27.03 23.41 -8.93
N HIS A 67 26.61 23.37 -10.19
CA HIS A 67 25.23 23.18 -10.57
C HIS A 67 24.78 21.73 -10.35
N ARG A 68 25.62 20.75 -10.65
CA ARG A 68 25.37 19.34 -10.30
C ARG A 68 25.17 19.18 -8.79
N LYS A 69 26.00 19.83 -7.98
CA LYS A 69 25.87 19.82 -6.52
C LYS A 69 24.50 20.38 -6.04
N ARG A 70 24.00 21.43 -6.69
CA ARG A 70 22.68 22.01 -6.35
C ARG A 70 21.52 21.10 -6.73
N LEU A 71 21.57 20.42 -7.87
CA LEU A 71 20.60 19.39 -8.23
C LEU A 71 20.65 18.20 -7.28
N THR A 72 21.84 17.79 -6.86
CA THR A 72 22.00 16.73 -5.86
C THR A 72 21.33 17.11 -4.55
N VAL A 73 21.51 18.37 -4.08
CA VAL A 73 20.84 18.85 -2.86
C VAL A 73 19.31 18.89 -3.05
N LEU A 74 18.83 19.40 -4.20
CA LEU A 74 17.39 19.39 -4.49
C LEU A 74 16.80 17.99 -4.44
N PHE A 75 17.44 17.02 -5.09
CA PHE A 75 16.97 15.64 -5.11
C PHE A 75 17.11 14.93 -3.75
N SER A 76 18.15 15.25 -2.97
CA SER A 76 18.27 14.78 -1.60
C SER A 76 17.11 15.28 -0.75
N ASN A 77 16.78 16.58 -0.79
CA ASN A 77 15.68 17.14 -0.01
C ASN A 77 14.31 16.53 -0.40
N ILE A 78 14.11 16.21 -1.67
CA ILE A 78 12.91 15.47 -2.12
C ILE A 78 12.92 14.05 -1.54
N GLY A 79 14.04 13.35 -1.58
CA GLY A 79 14.20 12.03 -0.98
C GLY A 79 13.90 12.07 0.52
N ASP A 80 14.52 12.97 1.27
CA ASP A 80 14.33 13.13 2.72
C ASP A 80 12.85 13.37 3.08
N SER A 81 12.11 14.13 2.25
CA SER A 81 10.67 14.36 2.44
C SER A 81 9.84 13.10 2.22
N PHE A 82 10.20 12.26 1.24
CA PHE A 82 9.57 10.97 1.04
C PHE A 82 9.89 10.00 2.18
N ASP A 83 11.14 9.92 2.61
CA ASP A 83 11.56 9.04 3.68
C ASP A 83 10.77 9.33 4.97
N ALA A 84 10.62 10.60 5.33
CA ALA A 84 9.81 11.00 6.48
C ALA A 84 8.33 10.60 6.36
N ALA A 85 7.73 10.77 5.17
CA ALA A 85 6.35 10.37 4.93
C ALA A 85 6.18 8.85 4.99
N PHE A 86 7.11 8.08 4.41
CA PHE A 86 7.03 6.64 4.37
C PHE A 86 7.29 5.96 5.72
N ILE A 87 8.12 6.53 6.58
CA ILE A 87 8.23 6.08 7.98
C ILE A 87 6.86 6.15 8.65
N LYS A 88 6.16 7.27 8.48
CA LYS A 88 4.82 7.43 9.07
C LYS A 88 3.78 6.49 8.45
N LEU A 89 3.79 6.34 7.12
CA LEU A 89 2.93 5.38 6.44
C LEU A 89 3.15 3.95 6.94
N GLN A 90 4.41 3.55 7.15
CA GLN A 90 4.76 2.21 7.64
C GLN A 90 4.23 2.00 9.05
N GLU A 91 4.43 2.96 9.97
CA GLU A 91 3.91 2.89 11.34
C GLU A 91 2.38 2.78 11.38
N ASP A 92 1.69 3.62 10.61
CA ASP A 92 0.22 3.63 10.56
C ASP A 92 -0.32 2.34 9.94
N PHE A 93 0.31 1.85 8.89
CA PHE A 93 -0.11 0.62 8.23
C PHE A 93 0.15 -0.62 9.10
N GLU A 94 1.31 -0.71 9.75
CA GLU A 94 1.58 -1.80 10.69
C GLU A 94 0.55 -1.83 11.82
N THR A 95 0.23 -0.67 12.39
CA THR A 95 -0.78 -0.54 13.44
C THR A 95 -2.14 -1.09 12.96
N HIS A 96 -2.58 -0.67 11.78
CA HIS A 96 -3.81 -1.15 11.19
C HIS A 96 -3.82 -2.68 10.96
N LEU A 97 -2.74 -3.23 10.39
CA LEU A 97 -2.66 -4.68 10.13
C LEU A 97 -2.66 -5.49 11.44
N ARG A 98 -2.09 -4.96 12.52
CA ARG A 98 -2.19 -5.56 13.87
C ARG A 98 -3.64 -5.57 14.37
N GLU A 99 -4.35 -4.47 14.18
CA GLU A 99 -5.77 -4.38 14.54
C GLU A 99 -6.62 -5.41 13.78
N VAL A 100 -6.36 -5.61 12.49
CA VAL A 100 -7.03 -6.65 11.68
C VAL A 100 -6.79 -8.05 12.25
N ILE A 101 -5.56 -8.40 12.62
CA ILE A 101 -5.27 -9.70 13.27
C ILE A 101 -6.04 -9.82 14.59
N LEU A 102 -6.08 -8.76 15.38
CA LEU A 102 -6.82 -8.76 16.64
C LEU A 102 -8.33 -8.90 16.44
N MET A 103 -8.91 -8.28 15.41
CA MET A 103 -10.32 -8.45 15.03
C MET A 103 -10.65 -9.92 14.70
N GLU A 104 -9.78 -10.57 13.92
CA GLU A 104 -9.91 -12.00 13.63
C GLU A 104 -9.82 -12.87 14.90
N LEU A 105 -8.86 -12.60 15.79
CA LEU A 105 -8.71 -13.30 17.05
C LEU A 105 -9.90 -13.09 17.98
N GLU A 106 -10.43 -11.87 18.06
CA GLU A 106 -11.61 -11.52 18.86
C GLU A 106 -12.85 -12.23 18.34
N PHE A 107 -13.06 -12.23 17.02
CA PHE A 107 -14.18 -12.90 16.37
C PHE A 107 -14.25 -14.39 16.73
N PHE A 108 -13.09 -15.06 16.86
CA PHE A 108 -13.02 -16.47 17.23
C PHE A 108 -12.83 -16.73 18.73
N ASP A 109 -12.88 -15.70 19.58
CA ASP A 109 -12.65 -15.78 21.05
C ASP A 109 -11.26 -16.37 21.42
N LEU A 110 -10.22 -15.93 20.69
CA LEU A 110 -8.84 -16.41 20.81
C LEU A 110 -7.83 -15.33 21.19
N LEU A 111 -8.26 -14.19 21.73
CA LEU A 111 -7.35 -13.09 22.16
C LEU A 111 -6.32 -13.54 23.22
N ASP A 112 -6.72 -14.46 24.11
CA ASP A 112 -5.84 -15.04 25.14
C ASP A 112 -5.09 -16.30 24.65
N GLY A 113 -5.16 -16.59 23.33
CA GLY A 113 -4.54 -17.75 22.70
C GLY A 113 -3.02 -17.63 22.52
N ASN A 114 -2.40 -18.67 21.97
CA ASN A 114 -0.96 -18.72 21.71
C ASN A 114 -0.57 -18.25 20.28
N ILE A 115 -1.46 -17.52 19.59
CA ILE A 115 -1.20 -17.04 18.23
C ILE A 115 -0.34 -15.78 18.31
N ASP A 116 0.82 -15.82 17.66
CA ASP A 116 1.78 -14.71 17.63
C ASP A 116 1.46 -13.74 16.50
N VAL A 117 1.03 -12.53 16.85
CA VAL A 117 0.70 -11.45 15.91
C VAL A 117 1.91 -11.04 15.09
N ASP A 118 3.10 -10.99 15.69
CA ASP A 118 4.33 -10.62 14.99
C ASP A 118 4.74 -11.69 13.98
N GLU A 119 4.51 -12.97 14.28
CA GLU A 119 4.73 -14.05 13.32
C GLU A 119 3.84 -13.89 12.10
N ILE A 120 2.53 -13.59 12.28
CA ILE A 120 1.58 -13.40 11.19
C ILE A 120 1.98 -12.22 10.31
N LEU A 121 2.32 -11.07 10.90
CA LEU A 121 2.74 -9.87 10.16
C LEU A 121 3.98 -10.09 9.30
N ASN A 122 4.87 -10.97 9.70
CA ASN A 122 6.10 -11.28 8.96
C ASN A 122 5.91 -12.37 7.90
N LEU A 123 4.72 -12.99 7.79
CA LEU A 123 4.47 -13.98 6.77
C LEU A 123 4.49 -13.37 5.37
N VAL A 124 5.12 -14.09 4.46
CA VAL A 124 5.12 -13.77 3.04
C VAL A 124 3.96 -14.47 2.35
N TRP A 125 3.41 -13.85 1.32
CA TRP A 125 2.31 -14.43 0.55
C TRP A 125 2.37 -14.04 -0.92
N GLY A 126 1.59 -14.74 -1.77
CA GLY A 126 1.53 -14.47 -3.20
C GLY A 126 2.78 -14.92 -3.96
N VAL A 127 2.75 -14.73 -5.27
CA VAL A 127 3.79 -15.21 -6.19
C VAL A 127 5.11 -14.45 -6.10
N ASP A 128 5.10 -13.24 -5.55
CA ASP A 128 6.30 -12.41 -5.35
C ASP A 128 7.08 -12.78 -4.07
N GLY A 129 6.46 -13.52 -3.16
CA GLY A 129 7.08 -13.96 -1.90
C GLY A 129 7.48 -12.81 -0.98
N LEU A 130 6.76 -11.69 -1.04
CA LEU A 130 7.00 -10.52 -0.21
C LEU A 130 5.95 -10.43 0.92
N ASN A 131 6.29 -9.72 2.00
CA ASN A 131 5.34 -9.27 2.99
C ASN A 131 4.87 -7.83 2.69
N TRP A 132 3.93 -7.31 3.48
CA TRP A 132 3.36 -5.97 3.34
C TRP A 132 4.41 -4.86 3.38
N GLU A 133 5.37 -4.94 4.31
CA GLU A 133 6.43 -3.95 4.49
C GLU A 133 7.35 -3.86 3.26
N GLN A 134 7.79 -5.01 2.76
CA GLN A 134 8.65 -5.09 1.58
C GLN A 134 7.95 -4.52 0.34
N ARG A 135 6.64 -4.72 0.20
CA ARG A 135 5.86 -4.12 -0.89
C ARG A 135 5.74 -2.61 -0.74
N LEU A 136 5.50 -2.11 0.49
CA LEU A 136 5.44 -0.66 0.76
C LEU A 136 6.77 0.02 0.44
N LEU A 137 7.89 -0.52 0.92
CA LEU A 137 9.24 0.02 0.67
C LEU A 137 9.62 0.02 -0.81
N ALA A 138 9.20 -1.00 -1.58
CA ALA A 138 9.41 -1.02 -3.02
C ALA A 138 8.72 0.15 -3.76
N TYR A 139 7.61 0.66 -3.23
CA TYR A 139 6.97 1.87 -3.76
C TYR A 139 7.72 3.15 -3.38
N GLN A 140 8.24 3.25 -2.15
CA GLN A 140 9.02 4.41 -1.69
C GLN A 140 10.18 4.71 -2.65
N ASP A 141 11.05 3.74 -2.88
CA ASP A 141 12.22 3.89 -3.77
C ASP A 141 11.82 4.29 -5.19
N LYS A 142 10.78 3.66 -5.69
CA LYS A 142 10.26 3.91 -7.04
C LYS A 142 9.72 5.34 -7.18
N TRP A 143 8.95 5.83 -6.23
CA TRP A 143 8.29 7.13 -6.34
C TRP A 143 9.26 8.29 -6.17
N ALA A 144 10.15 8.24 -5.20
CA ALA A 144 11.21 9.24 -5.07
C ALA A 144 12.02 9.38 -6.38
N SER A 145 12.42 8.23 -6.94
CA SER A 145 13.14 8.17 -8.21
C SER A 145 12.35 8.75 -9.39
N VAL A 146 11.05 8.43 -9.49
CA VAL A 146 10.17 8.92 -10.57
C VAL A 146 10.03 10.43 -10.50
N ILE A 147 9.75 11.02 -9.32
CA ILE A 147 9.58 12.48 -9.17
C ILE A 147 10.89 13.21 -9.49
N CYS A 148 12.02 12.73 -8.98
CA CYS A 148 13.32 13.33 -9.30
C CYS A 148 13.63 13.26 -10.79
N ASN A 149 13.28 12.18 -11.47
CA ASN A 149 13.50 12.03 -12.91
C ASN A 149 12.56 12.91 -13.73
N ASP A 150 11.28 13.00 -13.37
CA ASP A 150 10.31 13.89 -14.02
C ASP A 150 10.74 15.34 -13.90
N LEU A 151 11.17 15.78 -12.70
CA LEU A 151 11.69 17.12 -12.49
C LEU A 151 12.94 17.40 -13.34
N LYS A 152 13.86 16.44 -13.42
CA LYS A 152 15.03 16.55 -14.29
C LYS A 152 14.66 16.72 -15.77
N ILE A 153 13.68 15.95 -16.25
CA ILE A 153 13.18 16.03 -17.62
C ILE A 153 12.52 17.39 -17.87
N SER A 154 11.69 17.86 -16.94
CA SER A 154 11.01 19.16 -17.03
C SER A 154 11.99 20.34 -17.04
N LEU A 155 13.04 20.27 -16.24
CA LEU A 155 14.13 21.28 -16.27
C LEU A 155 14.84 21.29 -17.62
N LEU A 156 15.12 20.14 -18.23
CA LEU A 156 15.74 20.03 -19.56
C LEU A 156 14.83 20.54 -20.68
N LYS A 157 13.52 20.31 -20.57
CA LYS A 157 12.51 20.82 -21.51
C LYS A 157 12.22 22.30 -21.32
N ARG A 158 12.63 22.88 -20.22
CA ARG A 158 12.33 24.27 -19.83
C ARG A 158 10.84 24.46 -19.54
N ASP A 159 10.22 23.47 -18.93
CA ASP A 159 8.83 23.58 -18.54
C ASP A 159 8.64 24.71 -17.51
N SER A 160 7.49 25.37 -17.57
CA SER A 160 7.12 26.34 -16.56
C SER A 160 6.88 25.67 -15.22
N ILE A 161 7.11 26.40 -14.13
CA ILE A 161 6.79 25.92 -12.79
C ILE A 161 5.35 25.42 -12.68
N ALA A 162 4.39 26.08 -13.33
CA ALA A 162 2.99 25.69 -13.33
C ALA A 162 2.80 24.28 -13.93
N ASN A 163 3.50 23.96 -15.01
CA ASN A 163 3.44 22.62 -15.62
C ASN A 163 4.08 21.57 -14.72
N VAL A 164 5.23 21.90 -14.11
CA VAL A 164 5.91 20.97 -13.19
C VAL A 164 5.04 20.63 -12.00
N LEU A 165 4.40 21.61 -11.38
CA LEU A 165 3.51 21.39 -10.24
C LEU A 165 2.25 20.61 -10.63
N LYS A 166 1.67 20.88 -11.80
CA LYS A 166 0.55 20.09 -12.32
C LYS A 166 0.92 18.62 -12.56
N ASP A 167 2.13 18.35 -13.00
CA ASP A 167 2.59 16.97 -13.20
C ASP A 167 2.94 16.29 -11.86
N LEU A 168 3.46 17.04 -10.88
CA LEU A 168 3.63 16.56 -9.51
C LEU A 168 2.28 16.12 -8.92
N GLU A 169 1.26 16.96 -8.99
CA GLU A 169 -0.11 16.66 -8.52
C GLU A 169 -0.65 15.35 -9.10
N LYS A 170 -0.53 15.15 -10.42
CA LYS A 170 -0.95 13.90 -11.06
C LYS A 170 -0.21 12.67 -10.53
N ARG A 171 1.08 12.83 -10.16
CA ARG A 171 1.85 11.74 -9.56
C ARG A 171 1.29 11.37 -8.20
N TYR A 172 0.98 12.35 -7.35
CA TYR A 172 0.41 12.11 -6.03
C TYR A 172 -0.96 11.42 -6.12
N VAL A 173 -1.86 11.88 -6.99
CA VAL A 173 -3.14 11.20 -7.25
C VAL A 173 -2.95 9.74 -7.70
N SER A 174 -1.90 9.46 -8.47
CA SER A 174 -1.57 8.08 -8.86
C SER A 174 -1.03 7.26 -7.69
N MET A 175 -0.23 7.87 -6.81
CA MET A 175 0.30 7.24 -5.60
C MET A 175 -0.81 6.85 -4.63
N GLU A 176 -1.76 7.76 -4.37
CA GLU A 176 -2.93 7.50 -3.54
C GLU A 176 -3.71 6.25 -3.98
N LYS A 177 -3.98 6.13 -5.28
CA LYS A 177 -4.66 4.95 -5.85
C LYS A 177 -3.87 3.65 -5.67
N ILE A 178 -2.55 3.72 -5.77
CA ILE A 178 -1.67 2.57 -5.58
C ILE A 178 -1.63 2.18 -4.11
N LEU A 179 -1.53 3.16 -3.19
CA LEU A 179 -1.60 2.91 -1.75
C LEU A 179 -2.95 2.31 -1.36
N TRP A 180 -4.05 2.87 -1.85
CA TRP A 180 -5.37 2.31 -1.58
C TRP A 180 -5.45 0.83 -1.98
N ARG A 181 -4.97 0.49 -3.17
CA ARG A 181 -4.90 -0.91 -3.61
C ARG A 181 -4.04 -1.77 -2.70
N LEU A 182 -2.88 -1.24 -2.27
CA LEU A 182 -1.97 -1.95 -1.37
C LEU A 182 -2.64 -2.21 -0.03
N TYR A 183 -3.20 -1.17 0.60
CA TYR A 183 -3.85 -1.27 1.91
C TYR A 183 -4.95 -2.32 1.92
N VAL A 184 -5.93 -2.21 1.03
CA VAL A 184 -7.05 -3.17 0.96
C VAL A 184 -6.54 -4.60 0.70
N THR A 185 -5.57 -4.77 -0.19
CA THR A 185 -5.06 -6.10 -0.54
C THR A 185 -4.29 -6.75 0.61
N GLU A 186 -3.44 -5.98 1.30
CA GLU A 186 -2.67 -6.50 2.44
C GLU A 186 -3.56 -6.72 3.68
N THR A 187 -4.58 -5.89 3.90
CA THR A 187 -5.59 -6.11 4.94
C THR A 187 -6.25 -7.48 4.78
N THR A 188 -6.80 -7.75 3.61
CA THR A 188 -7.40 -9.07 3.31
C THR A 188 -6.38 -10.20 3.43
N ALA A 189 -5.13 -9.99 2.99
CA ALA A 189 -4.09 -11.02 3.10
C ALA A 189 -3.73 -11.34 4.54
N VAL A 190 -3.56 -10.32 5.38
CA VAL A 190 -3.20 -10.49 6.79
C VAL A 190 -4.35 -11.11 7.58
N GLY A 191 -5.60 -10.70 7.36
CA GLY A 191 -6.79 -11.34 7.92
C GLY A 191 -6.86 -12.83 7.54
N SER A 192 -6.66 -13.14 6.27
CA SER A 192 -6.63 -14.55 5.79
C SER A 192 -5.47 -15.36 6.39
N LEU A 193 -4.30 -14.77 6.58
CA LEU A 193 -3.17 -15.41 7.26
C LEU A 193 -3.47 -15.68 8.75
N ALA A 194 -4.11 -14.73 9.43
CA ALA A 194 -4.58 -14.90 10.81
C ALA A 194 -5.60 -16.03 10.89
N ARG A 195 -6.60 -16.02 10.04
CA ARG A 195 -7.65 -17.04 9.91
C ARG A 195 -7.05 -18.43 9.69
N LYS A 196 -6.02 -18.57 8.87
CA LYS A 196 -5.29 -19.82 8.69
C LYS A 196 -4.71 -20.37 10.00
N GLN A 197 -4.11 -19.51 10.83
CA GLN A 197 -3.55 -19.94 12.12
C GLN A 197 -4.66 -20.26 13.11
N ILE A 198 -5.72 -19.48 13.15
CA ILE A 198 -6.91 -19.71 13.96
C ILE A 198 -7.55 -21.07 13.61
N PHE A 199 -7.74 -21.36 12.34
CA PHE A 199 -8.32 -22.65 11.92
C PHE A 199 -7.46 -23.84 12.34
N LYS A 200 -6.14 -23.70 12.31
CA LYS A 200 -5.23 -24.74 12.80
C LYS A 200 -5.33 -24.92 14.32
N GLU A 201 -5.37 -23.83 15.08
CA GLU A 201 -5.49 -23.86 16.55
C GLU A 201 -6.81 -24.50 16.98
N LEU A 202 -7.91 -24.20 16.29
CA LEU A 202 -9.22 -24.78 16.50
C LEU A 202 -9.36 -26.21 15.96
N GLY A 203 -8.35 -26.76 15.29
CA GLY A 203 -8.39 -28.11 14.73
C GLY A 203 -9.32 -28.25 13.51
N ILE A 204 -9.67 -27.14 12.85
CA ILE A 204 -10.49 -27.13 11.65
C ILE A 204 -9.77 -27.90 10.53
N GLN A 205 -10.47 -28.84 9.91
CA GLN A 205 -9.89 -29.70 8.87
C GLN A 205 -10.17 -29.20 7.46
N LYS A 206 -11.25 -28.43 7.28
CA LYS A 206 -11.71 -27.94 5.98
C LYS A 206 -12.27 -26.53 6.11
N TYR A 207 -12.19 -25.78 5.04
CA TYR A 207 -12.85 -24.47 4.90
C TYR A 207 -13.53 -24.37 3.54
N GLN A 208 -14.49 -23.48 3.44
CA GLN A 208 -15.19 -23.14 2.21
C GLN A 208 -14.82 -21.72 1.79
N PHE A 209 -14.52 -21.53 0.50
CA PHE A 209 -14.23 -20.24 -0.08
C PHE A 209 -15.52 -19.51 -0.47
N TYR A 210 -15.67 -18.27 -0.04
CA TYR A 210 -16.79 -17.40 -0.39
C TYR A 210 -16.29 -16.21 -1.21
N ALA A 211 -16.87 -15.99 -2.38
CA ALA A 211 -16.68 -14.79 -3.15
C ALA A 211 -17.67 -13.72 -2.71
N GLY A 212 -17.23 -12.46 -2.63
CA GLY A 212 -18.17 -11.35 -2.46
C GLY A 212 -19.11 -11.29 -3.68
N GLU A 213 -20.38 -11.61 -3.48
CA GLU A 213 -21.37 -11.72 -4.56
C GLU A 213 -21.89 -10.35 -5.01
N ASP A 214 -21.07 -9.58 -5.74
CA ASP A 214 -21.48 -8.31 -6.35
C ASP A 214 -20.94 -8.15 -7.78
N GLU A 215 -21.32 -7.03 -8.42
CA GLU A 215 -20.94 -6.71 -9.82
C GLU A 215 -19.41 -6.61 -10.03
N ARG A 216 -18.61 -6.57 -8.95
CA ARG A 216 -17.15 -6.47 -8.99
C ARG A 216 -16.45 -7.81 -8.78
N THR A 217 -17.20 -8.88 -8.52
CA THR A 217 -16.65 -10.24 -8.39
C THR A 217 -16.11 -10.69 -9.73
N CYS A 218 -14.83 -11.08 -9.77
CA CYS A 218 -14.21 -11.55 -11.00
C CYS A 218 -14.58 -13.01 -11.28
N GLU A 219 -14.52 -13.43 -12.56
CA GLU A 219 -14.84 -14.80 -12.98
C GLU A 219 -14.04 -15.87 -12.23
N HIS A 220 -12.79 -15.55 -11.83
CA HIS A 220 -11.95 -16.49 -11.10
C HIS A 220 -12.45 -16.70 -9.66
N CYS A 221 -12.74 -15.64 -8.94
CA CYS A 221 -13.32 -15.74 -7.59
C CYS A 221 -14.69 -16.39 -7.60
N ASP A 222 -15.53 -16.04 -8.60
CA ASP A 222 -16.83 -16.68 -8.79
C ASP A 222 -16.70 -18.19 -9.01
N SER A 223 -15.72 -18.63 -9.79
CA SER A 223 -15.44 -20.06 -10.01
C SER A 223 -14.98 -20.83 -8.75
N LEU A 224 -14.44 -20.13 -7.76
CA LEU A 224 -14.02 -20.68 -6.47
C LEU A 224 -15.14 -20.66 -5.42
N HIS A 225 -16.19 -19.85 -5.64
CA HIS A 225 -17.28 -19.71 -4.68
C HIS A 225 -17.91 -21.07 -4.34
N GLY A 226 -18.09 -21.33 -3.05
CA GLY A 226 -18.62 -22.59 -2.55
C GLY A 226 -17.64 -23.78 -2.59
N SER A 227 -16.44 -23.61 -3.13
CA SER A 227 -15.42 -24.66 -3.15
C SER A 227 -14.92 -24.98 -1.76
N ILE A 228 -14.78 -26.29 -1.46
CA ILE A 228 -14.30 -26.78 -0.15
C ILE A 228 -12.86 -27.25 -0.30
N PHE A 229 -11.99 -26.75 0.55
CA PHE A 229 -10.58 -27.10 0.58
C PHE A 229 -10.18 -27.69 1.94
N PRO A 230 -9.22 -28.62 1.98
CA PRO A 230 -8.61 -29.03 3.24
C PRO A 230 -7.70 -27.91 3.77
N ILE A 231 -7.57 -27.76 5.09
CA ILE A 231 -6.71 -26.76 5.72
C ILE A 231 -5.24 -26.85 5.25
N THR A 232 -4.80 -28.03 4.86
CA THR A 232 -3.45 -28.26 4.31
C THR A 232 -3.23 -27.61 2.95
N ALA A 233 -4.30 -27.27 2.23
CA ALA A 233 -4.26 -26.56 0.96
C ALA A 233 -4.50 -25.04 1.11
N TYR A 234 -4.60 -24.54 2.36
CA TYR A 234 -4.83 -23.10 2.59
C TYR A 234 -3.62 -22.29 2.18
N GLU A 235 -3.71 -21.60 1.06
CA GLU A 235 -2.64 -20.81 0.46
C GLU A 235 -3.20 -19.47 -0.01
N VAL A 236 -2.79 -18.38 0.68
CA VAL A 236 -3.21 -17.03 0.36
C VAL A 236 -2.70 -16.65 -1.04
N GLY A 237 -3.60 -16.18 -1.88
CA GLY A 237 -3.33 -15.89 -3.29
C GLY A 237 -3.64 -17.05 -4.25
N VAL A 238 -4.03 -18.23 -3.75
CA VAL A 238 -4.31 -19.43 -4.55
C VAL A 238 -5.66 -20.04 -4.22
N THR A 239 -5.86 -20.48 -2.97
CA THR A 239 -7.09 -21.10 -2.47
C THR A 239 -7.76 -20.30 -1.36
N ALA A 240 -7.09 -19.27 -0.89
CA ALA A 240 -7.56 -18.33 0.13
C ALA A 240 -7.32 -16.90 -0.31
N SER A 241 -8.15 -16.00 0.17
CA SER A 241 -8.14 -14.57 -0.17
C SER A 241 -6.86 -13.85 0.33
N PRO A 242 -6.44 -12.75 -0.33
CA PRO A 242 -6.93 -12.24 -1.62
C PRO A 242 -6.38 -13.04 -2.80
N ILE A 243 -7.24 -13.44 -3.73
CA ILE A 243 -6.80 -14.09 -4.98
C ILE A 243 -6.14 -13.09 -5.94
N HIS A 244 -6.54 -11.83 -5.86
CA HIS A 244 -6.03 -10.70 -6.66
C HIS A 244 -6.14 -9.39 -5.87
N ALA A 245 -5.52 -8.33 -6.37
CA ALA A 245 -5.67 -7.01 -5.77
C ALA A 245 -7.15 -6.59 -5.67
N HIS A 246 -7.54 -5.99 -4.54
CA HIS A 246 -8.93 -5.64 -4.19
C HIS A 246 -9.90 -6.83 -4.13
N CYS A 247 -9.40 -8.03 -3.86
CA CYS A 247 -10.25 -9.18 -3.59
C CYS A 247 -11.04 -8.95 -2.29
N ARG A 248 -12.32 -9.30 -2.32
CA ARG A 248 -13.27 -9.19 -1.19
C ARG A 248 -13.91 -10.55 -0.91
N CYS A 249 -13.10 -11.58 -0.99
CA CYS A 249 -13.49 -12.94 -0.71
C CYS A 249 -12.99 -13.34 0.68
N TRP A 250 -13.61 -14.34 1.28
CA TRP A 250 -13.25 -14.82 2.61
C TRP A 250 -13.40 -16.35 2.70
N GLU A 251 -12.91 -16.89 3.79
CA GLU A 251 -12.96 -18.32 4.07
C GLU A 251 -13.80 -18.59 5.34
N VAL A 252 -14.68 -19.56 5.25
CA VAL A 252 -15.54 -20.01 6.34
C VAL A 252 -15.14 -21.42 6.79
N PRO A 253 -14.91 -21.68 8.10
CA PRO A 253 -14.55 -23.01 8.57
C PRO A 253 -15.73 -23.97 8.44
N ILE A 254 -15.46 -25.21 8.04
CA ILE A 254 -16.44 -26.29 8.11
C ILE A 254 -16.25 -27.02 9.43
N ILE A 255 -17.28 -26.94 10.28
CA ILE A 255 -17.33 -27.59 11.58
C ILE A 255 -18.22 -28.82 11.42
N ASP A 256 -17.62 -30.05 11.52
CA ASP A 256 -18.31 -31.34 11.45
C ASP A 256 -19.10 -31.64 12.74
#